data_4c257d035f34afdc645603817176981e
#
_entry.id   4c257d035f34afdc645603817176981e
#
_cell.length_a   1.000
_cell.length_b   1.000
_cell.length_c   1.000
_cell.angle_alpha   90.00
_cell.angle_beta   90.00
_cell.angle_gamma   90.00
#
_symmetry.space_group_name_H-M   'P 1'
#
loop_
_entity.id
_entity.type
_entity.pdbx_description
1 polymer ?
#
loop_
_entity_poly.entity_id
_entity_poly.type
_entity_poly.pdbx_seq_one_letter_code
_entity_poly.pdbx_strand_id
1 'polypeptide(L)'
;AAALRASAYGVSTEEEARALVAELAETPADFVKIWVDDRGGSQVKLRRDVYRAILDEAQVRGIEVFVHQQNAQDMPDLLDAGVAGFLHGRIGAAMGESLIAQIRDAGAFLVPNLGLGELRRERVADDPFLRETTQPDVSARLGEAYDARQPSSGNAGELAALAASSP
;
A
#
# COMPACT_ATOMS: atom_id res chain seq x y z
N ALA A 1 10.86 5.41 14.13
CA ALA A 1 12.06 5.02 13.37
C ALA A 1 12.67 3.69 13.90
N ALA A 2 12.79 3.49 15.22
CA ALA A 2 13.39 2.25 15.79
C ALA A 2 12.51 1.00 15.58
N ALA A 3 11.19 1.13 15.70
CA ALA A 3 10.27 0.00 15.52
C ALA A 3 10.19 -0.48 14.06
N LEU A 4 10.35 0.43 13.09
CA LEU A 4 10.41 0.08 11.67
C LEU A 4 11.71 -0.66 11.33
N ARG A 5 12.82 -0.35 11.98
CA ARG A 5 14.10 -1.04 11.78
C ARG A 5 14.10 -2.50 12.26
N ALA A 6 13.17 -2.86 13.16
CA ALA A 6 13.03 -4.22 13.64
C ALA A 6 12.17 -5.10 12.70
N SER A 7 11.43 -4.51 11.75
CA SER A 7 10.48 -5.20 10.87
C SER A 7 10.71 -4.97 9.38
N ALA A 8 11.66 -4.12 9.01
CA ALA A 8 11.96 -3.84 7.60
C ALA A 8 13.44 -3.45 7.44
N TYR A 9 14.02 -3.90 6.36
CA TYR A 9 15.36 -3.53 5.95
C TYR A 9 15.33 -2.20 5.21
N GLY A 10 16.28 -1.29 5.55
CA GLY A 10 16.50 -0.07 4.79
C GLY A 10 17.59 -0.31 3.76
N VAL A 11 17.28 0.00 2.49
CA VAL A 11 18.25 -0.06 1.38
C VAL A 11 18.31 1.29 0.69
N SER A 12 19.51 1.69 0.30
CA SER A 12 19.76 3.00 -0.29
C SER A 12 20.52 2.93 -1.63
N THR A 13 21.11 1.79 -1.93
CA THR A 13 21.88 1.57 -3.17
C THR A 13 21.41 0.29 -3.86
N GLU A 14 21.70 0.17 -5.16
CA GLU A 14 21.43 -1.03 -5.94
C GLU A 14 22.22 -2.24 -5.41
N GLU A 15 23.45 -2.02 -4.97
CA GLU A 15 24.30 -3.07 -4.43
C GLU A 15 23.72 -3.66 -3.13
N GLU A 16 23.32 -2.77 -2.19
CA GLU A 16 22.64 -3.19 -0.96
C GLU A 16 21.35 -3.94 -1.25
N ALA A 17 20.57 -3.46 -2.23
CA ALA A 17 19.32 -4.07 -2.64
C ALA A 17 19.53 -5.50 -3.16
N ARG A 18 20.47 -5.71 -4.08
CA ARG A 18 20.79 -7.03 -4.62
C ARG A 18 21.32 -7.97 -3.55
N ALA A 19 22.23 -7.50 -2.70
CA ALA A 19 22.78 -8.30 -1.61
C ALA A 19 21.70 -8.79 -0.64
N LEU A 20 20.77 -7.89 -0.28
CA LEU A 20 19.68 -8.23 0.63
C LEU A 20 18.67 -9.21 0.01
N VAL A 21 18.32 -9.05 -1.25
CA VAL A 21 17.45 -10.03 -1.95
C VAL A 21 18.14 -11.39 -2.04
N ALA A 22 19.44 -11.42 -2.32
CA ALA A 22 20.21 -12.66 -2.33
C ALA A 22 20.19 -13.35 -0.95
N GLU A 23 20.35 -12.60 0.13
CA GLU A 23 20.26 -13.12 1.50
C GLU A 23 18.85 -13.66 1.81
N LEU A 24 17.80 -12.90 1.45
CA LEU A 24 16.42 -13.34 1.66
C LEU A 24 16.07 -14.61 0.88
N ALA A 25 16.65 -14.80 -0.31
CA ALA A 25 16.44 -15.98 -1.13
C ALA A 25 16.99 -17.27 -0.50
N GLU A 26 17.93 -17.16 0.42
CA GLU A 26 18.46 -18.31 1.19
C GLU A 26 17.57 -18.68 2.40
N THR A 27 16.55 -17.86 2.67
CA THR A 27 15.57 -18.12 3.74
C THR A 27 14.31 -18.78 3.15
N PRO A 28 13.42 -19.38 3.97
CA PRO A 28 12.15 -19.91 3.49
C PRO A 28 11.10 -18.79 3.24
N ALA A 29 11.52 -17.68 2.64
CA ALA A 29 10.62 -16.58 2.29
C ALA A 29 9.90 -16.93 0.98
N ASP A 30 8.56 -16.82 0.97
CA ASP A 30 7.74 -17.05 -0.22
C ASP A 30 7.80 -15.88 -1.20
N PHE A 31 8.02 -14.66 -0.70
CA PHE A 31 8.09 -13.44 -1.51
C PHE A 31 8.89 -12.34 -0.83
N VAL A 32 9.27 -11.33 -1.59
CA VAL A 32 9.82 -10.07 -1.10
C VAL A 32 8.75 -8.99 -1.14
N LYS A 33 8.62 -8.21 -0.07
CA LYS A 33 7.73 -7.05 -0.05
C LYS A 33 8.54 -5.76 0.03
N ILE A 34 8.27 -4.84 -0.89
CA ILE A 34 8.88 -3.51 -0.90
C ILE A 34 7.86 -2.40 -0.67
N TRP A 35 8.36 -1.22 -0.35
CA TRP A 35 7.54 -0.06 -0.04
C TRP A 35 7.89 1.11 -0.95
N VAL A 36 7.04 1.40 -1.93
CA VAL A 36 7.18 2.52 -2.86
C VAL A 36 6.10 3.55 -2.55
N ASP A 37 6.30 4.25 -1.45
CA ASP A 37 5.36 5.23 -0.91
C ASP A 37 6.13 6.30 -0.11
N ASP A 38 5.84 7.57 -0.33
CA ASP A 38 6.45 8.69 0.37
C ASP A 38 5.61 9.23 1.53
N ARG A 39 4.50 8.58 1.83
CA ARG A 39 3.57 9.00 2.89
C ARG A 39 3.10 10.44 2.72
N GLY A 40 2.79 10.84 1.48
CA GLY A 40 2.41 12.22 1.17
C GLY A 40 3.56 13.22 1.32
N GLY A 41 4.78 12.82 0.98
CA GLY A 41 5.98 13.63 1.03
C GLY A 41 6.67 13.67 2.40
N SER A 42 6.17 12.93 3.41
CA SER A 42 6.79 12.89 4.74
C SER A 42 7.96 11.90 4.86
N GLN A 43 8.15 11.05 3.86
CA GLN A 43 9.21 10.04 3.78
C GLN A 43 9.91 10.10 2.43
N VAL A 44 11.15 9.63 2.39
CA VAL A 44 11.86 9.43 1.12
C VAL A 44 11.33 8.15 0.48
N LYS A 45 10.75 8.27 -0.70
CA LYS A 45 10.30 7.12 -1.49
C LYS A 45 11.49 6.27 -1.91
N LEU A 46 11.31 4.95 -1.93
CA LEU A 46 12.32 4.04 -2.48
C LEU A 46 12.59 4.42 -3.94
N ARG A 47 13.86 4.68 -4.25
CA ARG A 47 14.26 5.20 -5.58
C ARG A 47 14.07 4.13 -6.66
N ARG A 48 13.86 4.62 -7.87
CA ARG A 48 13.60 3.78 -9.04
C ARG A 48 14.74 2.81 -9.36
N ASP A 49 15.97 3.27 -9.30
CA ASP A 49 17.17 2.45 -9.52
C ASP A 49 17.26 1.32 -8.46
N VAL A 50 16.97 1.63 -7.20
CA VAL A 50 17.03 0.68 -6.10
C VAL A 50 15.91 -0.37 -6.20
N TYR A 51 14.65 0.03 -6.43
CA TYR A 51 13.60 -0.99 -6.53
C TYR A 51 13.71 -1.84 -7.81
N ARG A 52 14.22 -1.30 -8.91
CA ARG A 52 14.51 -2.11 -10.10
C ARG A 52 15.61 -3.14 -9.81
N ALA A 53 16.66 -2.77 -9.08
CA ALA A 53 17.68 -3.72 -8.65
C ALA A 53 17.12 -4.85 -7.76
N ILE A 54 16.13 -4.54 -6.88
CA ILE A 54 15.41 -5.57 -6.11
C ILE A 54 14.66 -6.52 -7.04
N LEU A 55 13.88 -5.97 -7.98
CA LEU A 55 13.07 -6.76 -8.91
C LEU A 55 13.92 -7.64 -9.83
N ASP A 56 15.00 -7.09 -10.39
CA ASP A 56 15.96 -7.84 -11.21
C ASP A 56 16.57 -9.03 -10.43
N GLU A 57 17.07 -8.79 -9.22
CA GLU A 57 17.69 -9.83 -8.42
C GLU A 57 16.68 -10.88 -7.98
N ALA A 58 15.46 -10.46 -7.60
CA ALA A 58 14.37 -11.35 -7.23
C ALA A 58 13.97 -12.26 -8.42
N GLN A 59 13.92 -11.71 -9.63
CA GLN A 59 13.66 -12.48 -10.85
C GLN A 59 14.74 -13.54 -11.09
N VAL A 60 16.02 -13.19 -10.93
CA VAL A 60 17.15 -14.13 -11.04
C VAL A 60 17.03 -15.27 -10.02
N ARG A 61 16.48 -14.97 -8.83
CA ARG A 61 16.29 -15.93 -7.74
C ARG A 61 14.98 -16.70 -7.80
N GLY A 62 14.07 -16.34 -8.70
CA GLY A 62 12.74 -16.96 -8.81
C GLY A 62 11.81 -16.61 -7.65
N ILE A 63 12.00 -15.45 -7.00
CA ILE A 63 11.17 -14.95 -5.91
C ILE A 63 10.29 -13.82 -6.43
N GLU A 64 9.00 -13.86 -6.11
CA GLU A 64 8.06 -12.79 -6.44
C GLU A 64 8.25 -11.56 -5.56
N VAL A 65 8.00 -10.38 -6.14
CA VAL A 65 8.06 -9.12 -5.41
C VAL A 65 6.67 -8.48 -5.38
N PHE A 66 6.20 -8.16 -4.17
CA PHE A 66 4.96 -7.42 -3.95
C PHE A 66 5.26 -6.02 -3.43
N VAL A 67 4.46 -5.07 -3.89
CA VAL A 67 4.69 -3.65 -3.62
C VAL A 67 3.56 -3.04 -2.82
N HIS A 68 3.91 -2.35 -1.73
CA HIS A 68 3.05 -1.32 -1.18
C HIS A 68 3.26 -0.03 -1.97
N GLN A 69 2.23 0.48 -2.61
CA GLN A 69 2.26 1.73 -3.36
C GLN A 69 0.96 2.52 -3.12
N GLN A 70 1.00 3.85 -3.24
CA GLN A 70 -0.17 4.71 -3.05
C GLN A 70 -0.54 5.50 -4.30
N ASN A 71 0.38 5.68 -5.23
CA ASN A 71 0.18 6.51 -6.42
C ASN A 71 0.09 5.65 -7.67
N ALA A 72 -1.04 5.73 -8.38
CA ALA A 72 -1.22 5.04 -9.66
C ALA A 72 -0.13 5.37 -10.69
N GLN A 73 0.50 6.54 -10.58
CA GLN A 73 1.59 6.98 -11.45
C GLN A 73 2.88 6.13 -11.34
N ASP A 74 3.10 5.47 -10.20
CA ASP A 74 4.27 4.60 -10.01
C ASP A 74 4.05 3.20 -10.61
N MET A 75 2.78 2.80 -10.82
CA MET A 75 2.43 1.44 -11.23
C MET A 75 2.97 1.01 -12.59
N PRO A 76 2.94 1.83 -13.66
CA PRO A 76 3.47 1.42 -14.96
C PRO A 76 4.94 1.02 -14.92
N ASP A 77 5.78 1.77 -14.20
CA ASP A 77 7.20 1.45 -14.09
C ASP A 77 7.47 0.22 -13.22
N LEU A 78 6.66 0.00 -12.18
CA LEU A 78 6.72 -1.19 -11.36
C LEU A 78 6.28 -2.45 -12.12
N LEU A 79 5.24 -2.33 -12.98
CA LEU A 79 4.81 -3.41 -13.87
C LEU A 79 5.89 -3.74 -14.89
N ASP A 80 6.48 -2.73 -15.53
CA ASP A 80 7.59 -2.89 -16.46
C ASP A 80 8.82 -3.54 -15.81
N ALA A 81 9.05 -3.27 -14.53
CA ALA A 81 10.11 -3.89 -13.75
C ALA A 81 9.77 -5.31 -13.27
N GLY A 82 8.57 -5.82 -13.50
CA GLY A 82 8.21 -7.21 -13.20
C GLY A 82 7.62 -7.44 -11.81
N VAL A 83 6.96 -6.46 -11.21
CA VAL A 83 6.25 -6.67 -9.95
C VAL A 83 5.12 -7.68 -10.12
N ALA A 84 4.97 -8.62 -9.18
CA ALA A 84 3.93 -9.64 -9.22
C ALA A 84 2.58 -9.15 -8.66
N GLY A 85 2.58 -8.14 -7.79
CA GLY A 85 1.33 -7.62 -7.23
C GLY A 85 1.47 -6.37 -6.38
N PHE A 86 0.34 -5.69 -6.24
CA PHE A 86 0.20 -4.46 -5.46
C PHE A 86 -0.62 -4.71 -4.21
N LEU A 87 -0.04 -4.42 -3.06
CA LEU A 87 -0.67 -4.60 -1.76
C LEU A 87 -1.09 -3.25 -1.19
N HIS A 88 -2.30 -3.18 -0.65
CA HIS A 88 -2.86 -2.01 0.03
C HIS A 88 -3.06 -0.78 -0.87
N GLY A 89 -3.28 -0.97 -2.15
CA GLY A 89 -3.42 0.11 -3.09
C GLY A 89 -4.50 1.13 -2.71
N ARG A 90 -4.11 2.19 -2.03
CA ARG A 90 -4.86 3.44 -2.10
C ARG A 90 -4.52 4.07 -3.43
N ILE A 91 -5.25 3.67 -4.42
CA ILE A 91 -5.13 4.28 -5.73
C ILE A 91 -5.89 5.59 -5.63
N GLY A 92 -5.16 6.68 -5.42
CA GLY A 92 -5.74 8.00 -5.11
C GLY A 92 -6.47 8.66 -6.26
N ALA A 93 -6.32 8.13 -7.48
CA ALA A 93 -7.10 8.52 -8.66
C ALA A 93 -7.76 7.27 -9.24
N ALA A 94 -8.87 7.44 -9.95
CA ALA A 94 -9.46 6.38 -10.73
C ALA A 94 -8.39 5.77 -11.66
N MET A 95 -8.20 4.46 -11.59
CA MET A 95 -7.35 3.76 -12.55
C MET A 95 -8.01 3.85 -13.92
N GLY A 96 -7.35 4.50 -14.87
CA GLY A 96 -7.79 4.49 -16.25
C GLY A 96 -7.73 3.09 -16.84
N GLU A 97 -8.56 2.82 -17.83
CA GLU A 97 -8.62 1.51 -18.52
C GLU A 97 -7.25 1.02 -19.02
N SER A 98 -6.38 1.94 -19.43
CA SER A 98 -5.02 1.62 -19.88
C SER A 98 -4.16 1.01 -18.77
N LEU A 99 -4.25 1.51 -17.54
CA LEU A 99 -3.50 0.95 -16.42
C LEU A 99 -4.07 -0.40 -16.00
N ILE A 100 -5.40 -0.55 -16.00
CA ILE A 100 -6.06 -1.83 -15.74
C ILE A 100 -5.61 -2.88 -16.76
N ALA A 101 -5.54 -2.51 -18.05
CA ALA A 101 -5.03 -3.39 -19.08
C ALA A 101 -3.56 -3.78 -18.83
N GLN A 102 -2.71 -2.84 -18.47
CA GLN A 102 -1.30 -3.12 -18.15
C GLN A 102 -1.16 -4.10 -16.98
N ILE A 103 -1.93 -3.92 -15.89
CA ILE A 103 -1.92 -4.83 -14.74
C ILE A 103 -2.32 -6.24 -15.19
N ARG A 104 -3.41 -6.36 -15.94
CA ARG A 104 -3.89 -7.65 -16.46
C ARG A 104 -2.86 -8.30 -17.38
N ASP A 105 -2.30 -7.56 -18.32
CA ASP A 105 -1.38 -8.08 -19.34
C ASP A 105 -0.03 -8.48 -18.72
N ALA A 106 0.37 -7.84 -17.63
CA ALA A 106 1.51 -8.24 -16.80
C ALA A 106 1.21 -9.46 -15.91
N GLY A 107 -0.03 -9.91 -15.81
CA GLY A 107 -0.44 -10.98 -14.89
C GLY A 107 -0.36 -10.58 -13.42
N ALA A 108 -0.20 -9.29 -13.12
CA ALA A 108 -0.10 -8.79 -11.77
C ALA A 108 -1.48 -8.71 -11.09
N PHE A 109 -1.52 -8.86 -9.76
CA PHE A 109 -2.75 -8.71 -9.00
C PHE A 109 -2.75 -7.45 -8.14
N LEU A 110 -3.94 -7.06 -7.71
CA LEU A 110 -4.15 -5.95 -6.80
C LEU A 110 -4.96 -6.42 -5.59
N VAL A 111 -4.47 -6.16 -4.39
CA VAL A 111 -5.22 -6.35 -3.14
C VAL A 111 -5.80 -5.00 -2.71
N PRO A 112 -7.08 -4.72 -3.01
CA PRO A 112 -7.70 -3.47 -2.59
C PRO A 112 -8.14 -3.61 -1.13
N ASN A 113 -7.75 -2.72 -0.26
CA ASN A 113 -8.24 -2.68 1.12
C ASN A 113 -9.67 -2.12 1.18
N LEU A 114 -10.63 -2.80 0.58
CA LEU A 114 -12.01 -2.31 0.41
C LEU A 114 -12.65 -1.91 1.74
N GLY A 115 -12.57 -2.75 2.76
CA GLY A 115 -13.15 -2.47 4.07
C GLY A 115 -12.49 -1.33 4.83
N LEU A 116 -11.26 -0.96 4.51
CA LEU A 116 -10.55 0.09 5.24
C LEU A 116 -11.18 1.49 5.03
N GLY A 117 -11.77 1.71 3.87
CA GLY A 117 -12.52 2.93 3.57
C GLY A 117 -13.84 3.03 4.33
N GLU A 118 -14.53 1.92 4.47
CA GLU A 118 -15.82 1.83 5.19
C GLU A 118 -15.63 1.93 6.70
N LEU A 119 -14.66 1.21 7.27
CA LEU A 119 -14.29 1.32 8.68
C LEU A 119 -13.90 2.76 9.09
N ARG A 120 -13.51 3.59 8.14
CA ARG A 120 -13.22 5.01 8.38
C ARG A 120 -14.43 5.90 8.23
N ARG A 121 -15.51 5.43 7.57
CA ARG A 121 -16.75 6.17 7.38
C ARG A 121 -17.75 5.93 8.52
N GLU A 122 -17.71 4.74 9.10
CA GLU A 122 -18.60 4.39 10.21
C GLU A 122 -17.88 4.62 11.54
N ARG A 123 -18.65 5.08 12.52
CA ARG A 123 -18.17 5.25 13.89
C ARG A 123 -18.12 3.88 14.57
N VAL A 124 -17.04 3.16 14.33
CA VAL A 124 -16.80 1.80 14.85
C VAL A 124 -17.08 1.67 16.36
N ALA A 125 -16.88 2.75 17.11
CA ALA A 125 -17.20 2.82 18.53
C ALA A 125 -18.70 2.65 18.86
N ASP A 126 -19.59 2.79 17.88
CA ASP A 126 -21.04 2.62 18.05
C ASP A 126 -21.51 1.22 17.66
N ASP A 127 -20.64 0.40 17.07
CA ASP A 127 -20.95 -0.99 16.75
C ASP A 127 -21.21 -1.80 18.04
N PRO A 128 -22.39 -2.44 18.20
CA PRO A 128 -22.72 -3.19 19.42
C PRO A 128 -21.74 -4.31 19.74
N PHE A 129 -21.27 -5.05 18.73
CA PHE A 129 -20.31 -6.13 18.90
C PHE A 129 -18.96 -5.61 19.41
N LEU A 130 -18.48 -4.51 18.84
CA LEU A 130 -17.21 -3.90 19.26
C LEU A 130 -17.31 -3.30 20.68
N ARG A 131 -18.47 -2.77 21.05
CA ARG A 131 -18.70 -2.31 22.43
C ARG A 131 -18.62 -3.43 23.47
N GLU A 132 -19.11 -4.62 23.13
CA GLU A 132 -19.06 -5.78 24.01
C GLU A 132 -17.68 -6.44 24.07
N THR A 133 -16.93 -6.40 22.97
CA THR A 133 -15.65 -7.13 22.82
C THR A 133 -14.41 -6.28 23.04
N THR A 134 -14.57 -4.95 23.01
CA THR A 134 -13.45 -4.00 23.14
C THR A 134 -13.43 -3.38 24.55
N GLN A 135 -12.24 -3.20 25.09
CA GLN A 135 -12.10 -2.49 26.37
C GLN A 135 -12.65 -1.05 26.26
N PRO A 136 -13.35 -0.55 27.30
CA PRO A 136 -14.03 0.74 27.24
C PRO A 136 -13.12 1.93 26.88
N ASP A 137 -11.88 1.93 27.34
CA ASP A 137 -10.88 2.97 27.03
C ASP A 137 -10.43 2.92 25.57
N VAL A 138 -10.36 1.72 24.97
CA VAL A 138 -10.05 1.54 23.54
C VAL A 138 -11.23 2.03 22.70
N SER A 139 -12.45 1.67 23.05
CA SER A 139 -13.66 2.11 22.37
C SER A 139 -13.81 3.64 22.41
N ALA A 140 -13.54 4.28 23.55
CA ALA A 140 -13.55 5.74 23.69
C ALA A 140 -12.52 6.39 22.77
N ARG A 141 -11.27 5.91 22.75
CA ARG A 141 -10.20 6.43 21.86
C ARG A 141 -10.52 6.26 20.39
N LEU A 142 -11.17 5.16 20.01
CA LEU A 142 -11.63 4.95 18.62
C LEU A 142 -12.71 5.96 18.23
N GLY A 143 -13.65 6.26 19.16
CA GLY A 143 -14.66 7.28 18.95
C GLY A 143 -14.06 8.68 18.81
N GLU A 144 -13.17 9.08 19.70
CA GLU A 144 -12.46 10.36 19.63
C GLU A 144 -11.63 10.50 18.35
N ALA A 145 -10.92 9.43 17.97
CA ALA A 145 -10.15 9.41 16.74
C ALA A 145 -11.02 9.48 15.47
N TYR A 146 -12.24 8.96 15.51
CA TYR A 146 -13.23 9.11 14.45
C TYR A 146 -13.73 10.55 14.37
N ASP A 147 -14.15 11.11 15.49
CA ASP A 147 -14.68 12.46 15.58
C ASP A 147 -13.64 13.52 15.14
N ALA A 148 -12.38 13.30 15.52
CA ALA A 148 -11.25 14.15 15.09
C ALA A 148 -10.92 14.06 13.58
N ARG A 149 -11.38 13.00 12.90
CA ARG A 149 -11.18 12.79 11.45
C ARG A 149 -12.35 13.25 10.60
N GLN A 150 -13.35 13.92 11.19
CA GLN A 150 -14.47 14.47 10.40
C GLN A 150 -13.91 15.20 9.18
N PRO A 151 -14.35 14.84 7.97
CA PRO A 151 -13.79 15.44 6.76
C PRO A 151 -13.98 16.95 6.85
N SER A 152 -12.89 17.68 6.75
CA SER A 152 -13.01 19.08 6.36
C SER A 152 -13.88 19.11 5.11
N SER A 153 -14.80 20.03 5.05
CA SER A 153 -15.87 20.16 4.05
C SER A 153 -15.44 20.06 2.56
N GLY A 154 -14.13 19.97 2.26
CA GLY A 154 -13.58 19.74 0.94
C GLY A 154 -13.76 18.33 0.38
N ASN A 155 -13.68 17.29 1.23
CA ASN A 155 -13.78 15.91 0.75
C ASN A 155 -15.22 15.42 0.51
N ALA A 156 -16.22 16.08 1.10
CA ALA A 156 -17.62 15.76 0.85
C ALA A 156 -18.06 16.13 -0.57
N GLY A 157 -17.48 17.16 -1.16
CA GLY A 157 -17.72 17.57 -2.55
C GLY A 157 -17.15 16.61 -3.58
N GLU A 158 -15.96 16.07 -3.34
CA GLU A 158 -15.34 15.08 -4.22
C GLU A 158 -16.08 13.73 -4.22
N LEU A 159 -16.55 13.29 -3.05
CA LEU A 159 -17.35 12.07 -2.93
C LEU A 159 -18.74 12.21 -3.55
N ALA A 160 -19.35 13.38 -3.46
CA ALA A 160 -20.62 13.68 -4.13
C ALA A 160 -20.44 13.73 -5.66
N ALA A 161 -19.34 14.28 -6.16
CA ALA A 161 -19.02 14.30 -7.58
C ALA A 161 -18.75 12.89 -8.13
N LEU A 162 -18.06 12.02 -7.39
CA LEU A 162 -17.85 10.62 -7.75
C LEU A 162 -19.15 9.80 -7.76
N ALA A 163 -20.03 10.04 -6.79
CA ALA A 163 -21.34 9.37 -6.74
C ALA A 163 -22.27 9.83 -7.87
N ALA A 164 -22.16 11.08 -8.33
CA ALA A 164 -22.95 11.63 -9.42
C ALA A 164 -22.43 11.24 -10.82
N SER A 165 -21.21 10.72 -10.92
CA SER A 165 -20.59 10.28 -12.18
C SER A 165 -20.66 8.76 -12.44
N SER A 166 -21.33 8.02 -11.57
CA SER A 166 -21.62 6.60 -11.81
C SER A 166 -22.87 6.45 -12.68
N PRO A 167 -22.82 5.77 -13.83
CA PRO A 167 -23.96 5.55 -14.73
C PRO A 167 -25.03 4.65 -14.11
#